data_0edb3925d34a85ed52df6d255cebffad
#
_entry.id   0edb3925d34a85ed52df6d255cebffad
#
_cell.length_a   1.000
_cell.length_b   1.000
_cell.length_c   1.000
_cell.angle_alpha   90.00
_cell.angle_beta   90.00
_cell.angle_gamma   90.00
#
_symmetry.space_group_name_H-M   'P 1'
#
loop_
_entity.id
_entity.type
_entity.pdbx_description
1 polymer ?
#
loop_
_entity_poly.entity_id
_entity_poly.type
_entity_poly.pdbx_seq_one_letter_code
_entity_poly.pdbx_strand_id
1 'polypeptide(L)'
;TQILMDSANQDGSILVGTGDLSELALGWATYNGDHMSMYGVNASVPKTLVRHLVRYYADTCKDEKLTEVLLDILDTPVSPELLPPKDGKIAQKTEDLVGPYELHDFYLYYMLRAGFEPEKIYRLACETFEGMYDKETIFKWLKTFYWRFFAQQFKRSCLPDGPKVGSVAVSPR
;
A
#
# COMPACT_ATOMS: atom_id res chain seq x y z
N THR A 1 6.06 -17.41 -2.91
CA THR A 1 6.25 -17.42 -1.44
C THR A 1 6.95 -18.69 -0.98
N GLN A 2 6.41 -19.90 -1.25
CA GLN A 2 6.96 -21.14 -0.72
C GLN A 2 8.45 -21.33 -1.04
N ILE A 3 8.86 -21.17 -2.30
CA ILE A 3 10.28 -21.29 -2.70
C ILE A 3 11.18 -20.37 -1.88
N LEU A 4 10.76 -19.11 -1.67
CA LEU A 4 11.54 -18.14 -0.90
C LEU A 4 11.60 -18.50 0.59
N MET A 5 10.50 -19.01 1.16
CA MET A 5 10.46 -19.47 2.56
C MET A 5 11.35 -20.70 2.76
N ASP A 6 11.31 -21.65 1.82
CA ASP A 6 12.13 -22.86 1.85
C ASP A 6 13.64 -22.51 1.71
N SER A 7 13.97 -21.60 0.78
CA SER A 7 15.33 -21.09 0.63
C SER A 7 15.83 -20.38 1.90
N ALA A 8 15.00 -19.52 2.50
CA ALA A 8 15.36 -18.86 3.75
C ALA A 8 15.62 -19.86 4.89
N ASN A 9 14.81 -20.91 4.99
CA ASN A 9 15.04 -21.98 5.97
C ASN A 9 16.32 -22.76 5.69
N GLN A 10 16.60 -23.07 4.43
CA GLN A 10 17.82 -23.79 4.04
C GLN A 10 19.08 -22.99 4.35
N ASP A 11 19.06 -21.68 4.08
CA ASP A 11 20.21 -20.80 4.22
C ASP A 11 20.35 -20.21 5.65
N GLY A 12 19.39 -20.49 6.55
CA GLY A 12 19.33 -19.89 7.89
C GLY A 12 19.12 -18.37 7.85
N SER A 13 18.42 -17.88 6.83
CA SER A 13 18.13 -16.47 6.61
C SER A 13 16.65 -16.11 6.92
N ILE A 14 16.30 -14.84 6.78
CA ILE A 14 14.94 -14.33 6.99
C ILE A 14 14.39 -13.76 5.68
N LEU A 15 13.14 -14.11 5.36
CA LEU A 15 12.41 -13.52 4.24
C LEU A 15 11.75 -12.21 4.66
N VAL A 16 12.21 -11.10 4.09
CA VAL A 16 11.63 -9.76 4.30
C VAL A 16 10.55 -9.49 3.27
N GLY A 17 9.35 -9.14 3.77
CA GLY A 17 8.21 -8.75 2.94
C GLY A 17 8.24 -7.28 2.55
N THR A 18 7.72 -6.99 1.36
CA THR A 18 7.70 -5.64 0.77
C THR A 18 6.33 -4.98 0.78
N GLY A 19 5.27 -5.68 1.20
CA GLY A 19 3.91 -5.14 1.32
C GLY A 19 3.86 -3.93 2.25
N ASP A 20 3.09 -2.91 1.87
CA ASP A 20 2.92 -1.69 2.64
C ASP A 20 1.58 -1.64 3.39
N LEU A 21 1.46 -0.64 4.28
CA LEU A 21 0.27 -0.46 5.11
C LEU A 21 -1.02 -0.33 4.30
N SER A 22 -0.98 0.37 3.16
CA SER A 22 -2.16 0.63 2.32
C SER A 22 -2.68 -0.65 1.66
N GLU A 23 -1.76 -1.47 1.13
CA GLU A 23 -2.08 -2.78 0.56
C GLU A 23 -2.67 -3.72 1.62
N LEU A 24 -2.06 -3.75 2.80
CA LEU A 24 -2.53 -4.56 3.92
C LEU A 24 -3.93 -4.12 4.41
N ALA A 25 -4.18 -2.82 4.49
CA ALA A 25 -5.48 -2.28 4.88
C ALA A 25 -6.58 -2.62 3.89
N LEU A 26 -6.31 -2.47 2.59
CA LEU A 26 -7.25 -2.76 1.51
C LEU A 26 -7.38 -4.26 1.20
N GLY A 27 -6.50 -5.10 1.77
CA GLY A 27 -6.38 -6.50 1.40
C GLY A 27 -6.04 -6.67 -0.09
N TRP A 28 -5.24 -5.76 -0.63
CA TRP A 28 -4.78 -5.80 -2.02
C TRP A 28 -3.55 -6.71 -2.14
N ALA A 29 -3.78 -7.98 -1.94
CA ALA A 29 -2.79 -9.04 -1.99
C ALA A 29 -3.51 -10.38 -2.22
N THR A 30 -2.79 -11.36 -2.75
CA THR A 30 -3.28 -12.74 -2.83
C THR A 30 -3.08 -13.43 -1.48
N TYR A 31 -4.17 -13.94 -0.91
CA TYR A 31 -4.11 -14.65 0.38
C TYR A 31 -3.08 -15.79 0.36
N ASN A 32 -2.21 -15.82 1.35
CA ASN A 32 -1.05 -16.72 1.43
C ASN A 32 -0.09 -16.66 0.23
N GLY A 33 -0.07 -15.53 -0.48
CA GLY A 33 0.78 -15.26 -1.63
C GLY A 33 1.82 -14.19 -1.35
N ASP A 34 1.73 -13.10 -2.10
CA ASP A 34 2.69 -11.99 -2.13
C ASP A 34 2.86 -11.24 -0.81
N HIS A 35 1.87 -11.24 0.07
CA HIS A 35 1.98 -10.63 1.40
C HIS A 35 2.63 -11.53 2.46
N MET A 36 2.91 -12.80 2.14
CA MET A 36 3.52 -13.74 3.07
C MET A 36 5.02 -13.54 3.15
N SER A 37 5.52 -13.31 4.37
CA SER A 37 6.93 -13.17 4.68
C SER A 37 7.17 -13.50 6.15
N MET A 38 8.43 -13.53 6.57
CA MET A 38 8.79 -13.70 7.97
C MET A 38 8.81 -12.38 8.73
N TYR A 39 9.00 -11.25 8.02
CA TYR A 39 9.01 -9.91 8.60
C TYR A 39 8.57 -8.86 7.58
N GLY A 40 7.59 -8.02 7.95
CA GLY A 40 7.02 -6.99 7.09
C GLY A 40 7.63 -5.61 7.38
N VAL A 41 8.70 -5.23 6.68
CA VAL A 41 9.44 -3.98 6.96
C VAL A 41 8.59 -2.71 6.76
N ASN A 42 7.66 -2.73 5.80
CA ASN A 42 6.79 -1.59 5.49
C ASN A 42 5.36 -1.73 6.06
N ALA A 43 5.13 -2.66 6.98
CA ALA A 43 3.77 -2.97 7.48
C ALA A 43 3.03 -1.79 8.11
N SER A 44 3.74 -0.75 8.56
CA SER A 44 3.16 0.49 9.10
C SER A 44 3.49 1.74 8.28
N VAL A 45 3.97 1.58 7.05
CA VAL A 45 4.32 2.68 6.14
C VAL A 45 3.30 2.71 5.00
N PRO A 46 2.45 3.74 4.88
CA PRO A 46 1.47 3.82 3.79
C PRO A 46 2.15 4.05 2.44
N LYS A 47 1.49 3.64 1.35
CA LYS A 47 2.00 3.73 -0.03
C LYS A 47 2.47 5.14 -0.39
N THR A 48 1.71 6.15 0.00
CA THR A 48 2.07 7.56 -0.25
C THR A 48 3.37 7.94 0.46
N LEU A 49 3.59 7.47 1.69
CA LEU A 49 4.84 7.72 2.41
C LEU A 49 6.00 6.92 1.82
N VAL A 50 5.79 5.68 1.37
CA VAL A 50 6.82 4.91 0.64
C VAL A 50 7.30 5.70 -0.58
N ARG A 51 6.37 6.21 -1.40
CA ARG A 51 6.69 7.04 -2.56
C ARG A 51 7.46 8.30 -2.18
N HIS A 52 7.05 8.96 -1.11
CA HIS A 52 7.75 10.14 -0.59
C HIS A 52 9.18 9.83 -0.13
N LEU A 53 9.38 8.72 0.58
CA LEU A 53 10.72 8.29 1.03
C LEU A 53 11.65 7.94 -0.14
N VAL A 54 11.12 7.26 -1.16
CA VAL A 54 11.88 6.96 -2.39
C VAL A 54 12.26 8.26 -3.10
N ARG A 55 11.34 9.23 -3.21
CA ARG A 55 11.61 10.55 -3.78
C ARG A 55 12.68 11.31 -2.99
N TYR A 56 12.52 11.35 -1.67
CA TYR A 56 13.51 11.99 -0.80
C TYR A 56 14.91 11.38 -0.97
N TYR A 57 14.98 10.06 -1.07
CA TYR A 57 16.27 9.40 -1.29
C TYR A 57 16.86 9.72 -2.67
N ALA A 58 16.05 9.71 -3.72
CA ALA A 58 16.46 10.12 -5.06
C ALA A 58 17.01 11.55 -5.09
N ASP A 59 16.34 12.50 -4.40
CA ASP A 59 16.74 13.91 -4.36
C ASP A 59 18.00 14.16 -3.51
N THR A 60 18.35 13.25 -2.61
CA THR A 60 19.47 13.42 -1.66
C THR A 60 20.67 12.52 -1.93
N CYS A 61 20.51 11.44 -2.70
CA CYS A 61 21.63 10.55 -3.03
C CYS A 61 22.59 11.23 -4.01
N LYS A 62 23.88 10.81 -3.96
CA LYS A 62 24.95 11.38 -4.81
C LYS A 62 25.21 10.56 -6.07
N ASP A 63 24.47 9.48 -6.27
CA ASP A 63 24.60 8.58 -7.41
C ASP A 63 23.52 8.93 -8.46
N GLU A 64 23.94 9.58 -9.55
CA GLU A 64 23.05 10.02 -10.62
C GLU A 64 22.30 8.85 -11.28
N LYS A 65 22.94 7.68 -11.46
CA LYS A 65 22.30 6.50 -12.06
C LYS A 65 21.22 5.95 -11.14
N LEU A 66 21.49 5.90 -9.84
CA LEU A 66 20.50 5.46 -8.86
C LEU A 66 19.33 6.44 -8.79
N THR A 67 19.60 7.75 -8.85
CA THR A 67 18.55 8.78 -8.92
C THR A 67 17.63 8.56 -10.11
N GLU A 68 18.19 8.37 -11.31
CA GLU A 68 17.41 8.12 -12.52
C GLU A 68 16.51 6.88 -12.39
N VAL A 69 17.05 5.77 -11.88
CA VAL A 69 16.28 4.53 -11.65
C VAL A 69 15.17 4.73 -10.64
N LEU A 70 15.42 5.43 -9.54
CA LEU A 70 14.40 5.68 -8.51
C LEU A 70 13.26 6.59 -9.02
N LEU A 71 13.57 7.57 -9.86
CA LEU A 71 12.55 8.42 -10.48
C LEU A 71 11.73 7.63 -11.50
N ASP A 72 12.34 6.77 -12.31
CA ASP A 72 11.64 5.89 -13.24
C ASP A 72 10.69 4.93 -12.51
N ILE A 73 11.11 4.37 -11.37
CA ILE A 73 10.24 3.55 -10.50
C ILE A 73 9.03 4.36 -10.01
N LEU A 74 9.22 5.61 -9.60
CA LEU A 74 8.13 6.47 -9.12
C LEU A 74 7.13 6.83 -10.23
N ASP A 75 7.59 6.94 -11.47
CA ASP A 75 6.78 7.23 -12.65
C ASP A 75 6.09 5.98 -13.22
N THR A 76 6.53 4.77 -12.81
CA THR A 76 5.91 3.51 -13.20
C THR A 76 4.54 3.35 -12.51
N PRO A 77 3.45 3.14 -13.28
CA PRO A 77 2.14 2.89 -12.70
C PRO A 77 2.10 1.63 -11.85
N VAL A 78 1.50 1.71 -10.68
CA VAL A 78 1.29 0.52 -9.83
C VAL A 78 0.36 -0.46 -10.54
N SER A 79 0.81 -1.70 -10.70
CA SER A 79 0.06 -2.76 -11.38
C SER A 79 0.09 -4.06 -10.58
N PRO A 80 -0.92 -4.95 -10.72
CA PRO A 80 -0.86 -6.28 -10.15
C PRO A 80 0.22 -7.10 -10.87
N GLU A 81 1.28 -7.46 -10.16
CA GLU A 81 2.41 -8.24 -10.72
C GLU A 81 2.03 -9.66 -11.15
N LEU A 82 0.89 -10.16 -10.68
CA LEU A 82 0.42 -11.53 -10.94
C LEU A 82 -0.25 -11.71 -12.30
N LEU A 83 -0.55 -10.62 -13.00
CA LEU A 83 -1.16 -10.70 -14.34
C LEU A 83 -0.08 -10.55 -15.41
N PRO A 84 0.03 -11.52 -16.35
CA PRO A 84 0.98 -11.37 -17.45
C PRO A 84 0.63 -10.14 -18.30
N PRO A 85 1.64 -9.38 -18.74
CA PRO A 85 1.42 -8.23 -19.60
C PRO A 85 0.76 -8.70 -20.92
N LYS A 86 -0.23 -7.96 -21.39
CA LYS A 86 -0.77 -8.14 -22.74
C LYS A 86 0.01 -7.25 -23.71
N ASP A 87 0.61 -7.86 -24.74
CA ASP A 87 1.39 -7.16 -25.77
C ASP A 87 2.52 -6.26 -25.21
N GLY A 88 3.17 -6.70 -24.12
CA GLY A 88 4.24 -5.95 -23.45
C GLY A 88 3.79 -4.70 -22.70
N LYS A 89 2.47 -4.48 -22.55
CA LYS A 89 1.91 -3.35 -21.79
C LYS A 89 1.24 -3.83 -20.51
N ILE A 90 1.30 -2.99 -19.49
CA ILE A 90 0.57 -3.20 -18.23
C ILE A 90 -0.93 -3.31 -18.56
N ALA A 91 -1.48 -4.51 -18.38
CA ALA A 91 -2.87 -4.81 -18.74
C ALA A 91 -3.89 -4.15 -17.81
N GLN A 92 -3.49 -3.80 -16.58
CA GLN A 92 -4.39 -3.28 -15.56
C GLN A 92 -3.64 -2.40 -14.56
N LYS A 93 -4.13 -1.18 -14.35
CA LYS A 93 -3.61 -0.31 -13.28
C LYS A 93 -4.35 -0.62 -11.98
N THR A 94 -3.61 -0.75 -10.90
CA THR A 94 -4.18 -1.00 -9.56
C THR A 94 -5.17 0.09 -9.16
N GLU A 95 -4.84 1.35 -9.38
CA GLU A 95 -5.68 2.50 -9.00
C GLU A 95 -7.01 2.58 -9.76
N ASP A 96 -7.10 1.99 -10.96
CA ASP A 96 -8.38 1.89 -11.69
C ASP A 96 -9.39 0.97 -10.96
N LEU A 97 -8.89 0.02 -10.18
CA LEU A 97 -9.70 -0.97 -9.46
C LEU A 97 -9.95 -0.62 -7.99
N VAL A 98 -8.92 -0.14 -7.31
CA VAL A 98 -9.00 0.15 -5.88
C VAL A 98 -9.14 1.62 -5.58
N GLY A 99 -8.77 2.51 -6.49
CA GLY A 99 -8.75 3.95 -6.33
C GLY A 99 -7.41 4.52 -5.95
N PRO A 100 -7.28 5.86 -5.93
CA PRO A 100 -6.06 6.56 -5.60
C PRO A 100 -5.61 6.28 -4.16
N TYR A 101 -4.35 5.93 -3.98
CA TYR A 101 -3.80 5.60 -2.66
C TYR A 101 -3.79 6.79 -1.70
N GLU A 102 -3.66 8.01 -2.18
CA GLU A 102 -3.73 9.21 -1.34
C GLU A 102 -5.08 9.37 -0.63
N LEU A 103 -6.19 9.02 -1.28
CA LEU A 103 -7.50 9.00 -0.65
C LEU A 103 -7.57 7.88 0.39
N HIS A 104 -7.09 6.68 0.07
CA HIS A 104 -7.12 5.56 1.00
C HIS A 104 -6.26 5.77 2.23
N ASP A 105 -5.06 6.33 2.08
CA ASP A 105 -4.16 6.63 3.18
C ASP A 105 -4.73 7.72 4.10
N PHE A 106 -5.39 8.72 3.50
CA PHE A 106 -6.15 9.73 4.23
C PHE A 106 -7.29 9.10 5.06
N TYR A 107 -8.11 8.25 4.44
CA TYR A 107 -9.23 7.59 5.14
C TYR A 107 -8.72 6.68 6.26
N LEU A 108 -7.68 5.91 5.99
CA LEU A 108 -7.06 5.00 6.94
C LEU A 108 -6.53 5.75 8.18
N TYR A 109 -5.84 6.85 7.96
CA TYR A 109 -5.32 7.68 9.04
C TYR A 109 -6.44 8.19 9.95
N TYR A 110 -7.45 8.83 9.38
CA TYR A 110 -8.52 9.42 10.18
C TYR A 110 -9.42 8.38 10.83
N MET A 111 -9.63 7.23 10.20
CA MET A 111 -10.38 6.13 10.78
C MET A 111 -9.64 5.51 11.98
N LEU A 112 -8.38 5.12 11.81
CA LEU A 112 -7.65 4.38 12.83
C LEU A 112 -6.99 5.27 13.88
N ARG A 113 -6.42 6.41 13.47
CA ARG A 113 -5.71 7.31 14.40
C ARG A 113 -6.64 8.23 15.15
N ALA A 114 -7.64 8.79 14.48
CA ALA A 114 -8.55 9.77 15.05
C ALA A 114 -9.91 9.17 15.46
N GLY A 115 -10.25 7.95 15.03
CA GLY A 115 -11.53 7.31 15.31
C GLY A 115 -12.71 8.05 14.70
N PHE A 116 -12.53 8.73 13.57
CA PHE A 116 -13.59 9.51 12.96
C PHE A 116 -14.58 8.64 12.21
N GLU A 117 -15.85 9.00 12.32
CA GLU A 117 -16.94 8.39 11.56
C GLU A 117 -16.83 8.70 10.06
N PRO A 118 -17.36 7.81 9.19
CA PRO A 118 -17.24 7.95 7.73
C PRO A 118 -17.71 9.30 7.19
N GLU A 119 -18.79 9.85 7.73
CA GLU A 119 -19.33 11.15 7.31
C GLU A 119 -18.36 12.31 7.60
N LYS A 120 -17.66 12.25 8.74
CA LYS A 120 -16.66 13.25 9.08
C LYS A 120 -15.44 13.12 8.19
N ILE A 121 -14.97 11.89 7.92
CA ILE A 121 -13.87 11.62 7.00
C ILE A 121 -14.20 12.13 5.60
N TYR A 122 -15.42 11.87 5.12
CA TYR A 122 -15.88 12.37 3.82
C TYR A 122 -15.81 13.90 3.71
N ARG A 123 -16.32 14.62 4.71
CA ARG A 123 -16.29 16.10 4.73
C ARG A 123 -14.87 16.63 4.70
N LEU A 124 -13.99 16.08 5.55
CA LEU A 124 -12.59 16.47 5.58
C LEU A 124 -11.88 16.17 4.26
N ALA A 125 -12.17 15.03 3.63
CA ALA A 125 -11.60 14.69 2.34
C ALA A 125 -12.06 15.65 1.23
N CYS A 126 -13.34 16.04 1.22
CA CYS A 126 -13.85 17.03 0.25
C CYS A 126 -13.15 18.39 0.37
N GLU A 127 -12.79 18.80 1.59
CA GLU A 127 -12.05 20.06 1.81
C GLU A 127 -10.55 19.90 1.45
N THR A 128 -9.94 18.77 1.86
CA THR A 128 -8.49 18.54 1.65
C THR A 128 -8.15 18.36 0.18
N PHE A 129 -9.00 17.68 -0.58
CA PHE A 129 -8.78 17.35 -1.99
C PHE A 129 -9.59 18.22 -2.94
N GLU A 130 -10.03 19.41 -2.49
CA GLU A 130 -10.73 20.36 -3.35
C GLU A 130 -9.88 20.74 -4.57
N GLY A 131 -10.48 20.67 -5.76
CA GLY A 131 -9.78 20.90 -7.03
C GLY A 131 -8.97 19.71 -7.58
N MET A 132 -8.75 18.64 -6.77
CA MET A 132 -8.09 17.41 -7.22
C MET A 132 -9.12 16.33 -7.59
N TYR A 133 -10.13 16.15 -6.75
CA TYR A 133 -11.20 15.16 -6.93
C TYR A 133 -12.57 15.81 -6.71
N ASP A 134 -13.56 15.39 -7.51
CA ASP A 134 -14.95 15.74 -7.25
C ASP A 134 -15.51 14.94 -6.05
N LYS A 135 -16.62 15.45 -5.49
CA LYS A 135 -17.26 14.86 -4.31
C LYS A 135 -17.78 13.44 -4.55
N GLU A 136 -18.19 13.12 -5.77
CA GLU A 136 -18.71 11.80 -6.15
C GLU A 136 -17.56 10.79 -6.17
N THR A 137 -16.42 11.16 -6.72
CA THR A 137 -15.19 10.36 -6.73
C THR A 137 -14.70 10.08 -5.31
N ILE A 138 -14.64 11.11 -4.45
CA ILE A 138 -14.27 10.95 -3.03
C ILE A 138 -15.22 9.99 -2.32
N PHE A 139 -16.53 10.15 -2.53
CA PHE A 139 -17.54 9.26 -1.92
C PHE A 139 -17.45 7.83 -2.43
N LYS A 140 -17.27 7.63 -3.73
CA LYS A 140 -17.07 6.31 -4.35
C LYS A 140 -15.91 5.57 -3.69
N TRP A 141 -14.76 6.21 -3.57
CA TRP A 141 -13.57 5.57 -3.04
C TRP A 141 -13.60 5.41 -1.51
N LEU A 142 -14.30 6.28 -0.79
CA LEU A 142 -14.57 6.07 0.64
C LEU A 142 -15.42 4.82 0.88
N LYS A 143 -16.47 4.60 0.09
CA LYS A 143 -17.27 3.36 0.14
C LYS A 143 -16.42 2.14 -0.17
N THR A 144 -15.59 2.21 -1.22
CA THR A 144 -14.69 1.13 -1.61
C THR A 144 -13.69 0.83 -0.50
N PHE A 145 -13.11 1.86 0.12
CA PHE A 145 -12.19 1.73 1.26
C PHE A 145 -12.83 0.95 2.42
N TYR A 146 -13.99 1.38 2.92
CA TYR A 146 -14.65 0.71 4.03
C TYR A 146 -15.05 -0.72 3.68
N TRP A 147 -15.62 -0.92 2.48
CA TRP A 147 -15.96 -2.26 2.03
C TRP A 147 -14.73 -3.18 2.00
N ARG A 148 -13.63 -2.74 1.40
CA ARG A 148 -12.41 -3.55 1.33
C ARG A 148 -11.81 -3.78 2.71
N PHE A 149 -11.72 -2.75 3.52
CA PHE A 149 -11.14 -2.86 4.86
C PHE A 149 -11.80 -3.96 5.69
N PHE A 150 -13.10 -4.06 5.66
CA PHE A 150 -13.83 -5.08 6.42
C PHE A 150 -13.97 -6.41 5.66
N ALA A 151 -14.35 -6.41 4.38
CA ALA A 151 -14.55 -7.63 3.61
C ALA A 151 -13.25 -8.43 3.40
N GLN A 152 -12.11 -7.74 3.33
CA GLN A 152 -10.80 -8.37 3.15
C GLN A 152 -10.03 -8.58 4.47
N GLN A 153 -10.67 -8.41 5.60
CA GLN A 153 -10.05 -8.53 6.91
C GLN A 153 -9.36 -9.88 7.13
N PHE A 154 -9.92 -10.97 6.60
CA PHE A 154 -9.35 -12.31 6.75
C PHE A 154 -7.90 -12.41 6.25
N LYS A 155 -7.51 -11.59 5.28
CA LYS A 155 -6.13 -11.55 4.78
C LYS A 155 -5.14 -11.01 5.80
N ARG A 156 -5.60 -10.20 6.75
CA ARG A 156 -4.74 -9.63 7.80
C ARG A 156 -4.43 -10.61 8.93
N SER A 157 -5.15 -11.74 9.03
CA SER A 157 -4.90 -12.75 10.06
C SER A 157 -3.54 -13.44 9.94
N CYS A 158 -2.96 -13.44 8.75
CA CYS A 158 -1.68 -14.09 8.45
C CYS A 158 -0.53 -13.09 8.18
N LEU A 159 -0.72 -11.81 8.52
CA LEU A 159 0.33 -10.81 8.36
C LEU A 159 1.52 -11.10 9.27
N PRO A 160 2.76 -10.97 8.75
CA PRO A 160 3.96 -11.08 9.56
C PRO A 160 4.08 -9.88 10.52
N ASP A 161 4.91 -10.05 11.53
CA ASP A 161 5.32 -8.94 12.38
C ASP A 161 6.11 -7.90 11.58
N GLY A 162 6.05 -6.66 12.03
CA GLY A 162 6.78 -5.54 11.41
C GLY A 162 6.92 -4.37 12.36
N PRO A 163 7.81 -3.41 12.05
CA PRO A 163 8.04 -2.26 12.91
C PRO A 163 6.86 -1.30 12.85
N LYS A 164 6.52 -0.69 13.97
CA LYS A 164 5.60 0.45 14.03
C LYS A 164 6.39 1.75 13.85
N VAL A 165 6.54 2.16 12.59
CA VAL A 165 7.23 3.40 12.23
C VAL A 165 6.31 4.61 12.41
N GLY A 166 5.04 4.48 11.99
CA GLY A 166 4.03 5.52 12.09
C GLY A 166 3.06 5.32 13.28
N SER A 167 2.06 6.20 13.36
CA SER A 167 1.00 6.16 14.38
C SER A 167 -0.18 5.25 14.02
N VAL A 168 -0.18 4.67 12.83
CA VAL A 168 -1.22 3.78 12.31
C VAL A 168 -0.60 2.45 11.90
N ALA A 169 -1.22 1.34 12.26
CA ALA A 169 -0.84 0.01 11.82
C ALA A 169 -2.08 -0.89 11.79
N VAL A 170 -2.06 -1.90 10.91
CA VAL A 170 -3.10 -2.94 10.79
C VAL A 170 -2.54 -4.32 11.12
N SER A 171 -1.28 -4.41 11.51
CA SER A 171 -0.69 -5.63 12.04
C SER A 171 -1.36 -6.03 13.35
N PRO A 172 -1.59 -7.33 13.60
CA PRO A 172 -2.21 -7.82 14.83
C PRO A 172 -1.34 -7.63 16.09
N ARG A 173 -0.08 -7.21 15.95
CA ARG A 173 0.87 -7.04 17.05
C ARG A 173 1.57 -5.68 17.02
#